data_778a23665db336809d8c8b6c6361b0c1
#
_entry.id   778a23665db336809d8c8b6c6361b0c1
#
_cell.length_a   1.000
_cell.length_b   1.000
_cell.length_c   1.000
_cell.angle_alpha   90.00
_cell.angle_beta   90.00
_cell.angle_gamma   90.00
#
_symmetry.space_group_name_H-M   'P 1'
#
loop_
_entity.id
_entity.type
_entity.pdbx_description
1 polymer ?
#
loop_
_entity_poly.entity_id
_entity_poly.type
_entity_poly.pdbx_seq_one_letter_code
_entity_poly.pdbx_strand_id
1 'polypeptide(L)'
;MKKLIILAVLAAISSLFISCKTLKEIPEDKTSAQIIQMGQNYVGIGDYKSAEFCYDTVIARFGTDASIYVEAKYELGRVYLAQNKYDKAYNTFNEILQIYDVYAAMLPGAYKQLCTISLNQIPEAKLAELKK
;
A
#
# COMPACT_ATOMS: atom_id res chain seq x y z
N MET A 1 0.68 47.96 -17.25
CA MET A 1 1.52 47.16 -16.30
C MET A 1 0.68 46.16 -15.51
N LYS A 2 -0.43 46.54 -14.86
CA LYS A 2 -1.25 45.57 -14.09
C LYS A 2 -1.76 44.36 -14.89
N LYS A 3 -2.18 44.56 -16.15
CA LYS A 3 -2.67 43.47 -17.02
C LYS A 3 -1.58 42.46 -17.43
N LEU A 4 -0.33 42.92 -17.59
CA LEU A 4 0.82 42.08 -17.90
C LEU A 4 1.22 41.19 -16.70
N ILE A 5 1.13 41.73 -15.48
CA ILE A 5 1.42 40.99 -14.24
C ILE A 5 0.38 39.91 -14.02
N ILE A 6 -0.91 40.17 -14.28
CA ILE A 6 -1.99 39.18 -14.16
C ILE A 6 -1.80 38.02 -15.16
N LEU A 7 -1.40 38.33 -16.41
CA LEU A 7 -1.11 37.28 -17.41
C LEU A 7 0.08 36.42 -17.01
N ALA A 8 1.14 37.02 -16.46
CA ALA A 8 2.33 36.28 -15.99
C ALA A 8 2.02 35.37 -14.79
N VAL A 9 1.15 35.80 -13.88
CA VAL A 9 0.72 34.97 -12.72
C VAL A 9 -0.19 33.84 -13.19
N LEU A 10 -1.09 34.04 -14.15
CA LEU A 10 -1.91 32.96 -14.70
C LEU A 10 -1.07 31.91 -15.46
N ALA A 11 -0.02 32.31 -16.17
CA ALA A 11 0.88 31.41 -16.88
C ALA A 11 1.75 30.58 -15.91
N ALA A 12 2.10 31.13 -14.74
CA ALA A 12 2.87 30.42 -13.71
C ALA A 12 2.03 29.35 -12.96
N ILE A 13 0.71 29.54 -12.86
CA ILE A 13 -0.19 28.58 -12.19
C ILE A 13 -0.47 27.34 -13.07
N SER A 14 -0.43 27.49 -14.40
CA SER A 14 -0.67 26.39 -15.34
C SER A 14 0.45 25.36 -15.44
N SER A 15 1.65 25.66 -14.93
CA SER A 15 2.80 24.72 -14.93
C SER A 15 2.86 23.77 -13.73
N LEU A 16 1.93 23.85 -12.77
CA LEU A 16 1.91 23.01 -11.56
C LEU A 16 1.11 21.72 -11.71
N PHE A 17 0.56 21.43 -12.88
CA PHE A 17 0.01 20.10 -13.14
C PHE A 17 1.15 19.11 -13.47
N ILE A 18 1.97 18.80 -12.45
CA ILE A 18 2.82 17.62 -12.52
C ILE A 18 1.86 16.43 -12.53
N SER A 19 1.60 15.92 -13.71
CA SER A 19 0.85 14.68 -13.92
C SER A 19 1.60 13.58 -13.18
N CYS A 20 1.12 13.17 -12.02
CA CYS A 20 1.58 11.94 -11.37
C CYS A 20 1.28 10.79 -12.33
N LYS A 21 2.28 10.37 -13.10
CA LYS A 21 2.19 9.17 -13.93
C LYS A 21 2.15 7.97 -12.99
N THR A 22 0.96 7.43 -12.77
CA THR A 22 0.79 6.15 -12.08
C THR A 22 1.63 5.08 -12.79
N LEU A 23 2.35 4.29 -12.02
CA LEU A 23 3.13 3.17 -12.53
C LEU A 23 2.24 2.19 -13.30
N LYS A 24 2.63 1.80 -14.51
CA LYS A 24 1.84 0.90 -15.36
C LYS A 24 2.52 -0.44 -15.63
N GLU A 25 3.83 -0.52 -15.40
CA GLU A 25 4.62 -1.70 -15.73
C GLU A 25 5.79 -1.82 -14.77
N ILE A 26 6.09 -3.06 -14.39
CA ILE A 26 7.25 -3.43 -13.58
C ILE A 26 8.05 -4.46 -14.38
N PRO A 27 9.35 -4.22 -14.66
CA PRO A 27 10.19 -5.15 -15.40
C PRO A 27 10.18 -6.56 -14.81
N GLU A 28 10.24 -7.57 -15.68
CA GLU A 28 10.15 -8.98 -15.27
C GLU A 28 11.39 -9.46 -14.50
N ASP A 29 12.54 -8.82 -14.67
CA ASP A 29 13.79 -9.13 -14.00
C ASP A 29 13.88 -8.65 -12.55
N LYS A 30 12.85 -7.92 -12.06
CA LYS A 30 12.81 -7.44 -10.69
C LYS A 30 12.50 -8.55 -9.69
N THR A 31 13.30 -8.61 -8.62
CA THR A 31 13.03 -9.48 -7.47
C THR A 31 11.85 -8.98 -6.63
N SER A 32 11.25 -9.86 -5.83
CA SER A 32 10.20 -9.48 -4.88
C SER A 32 10.63 -8.33 -3.97
N ALA A 33 11.83 -8.39 -3.40
CA ALA A 33 12.37 -7.36 -2.52
C ALA A 33 12.52 -6.00 -3.24
N GLN A 34 12.96 -5.99 -4.50
CA GLN A 34 13.05 -4.76 -5.28
C GLN A 34 11.69 -4.14 -5.55
N ILE A 35 10.68 -4.96 -5.86
CA ILE A 35 9.33 -4.48 -6.11
C ILE A 35 8.68 -3.98 -4.81
N ILE A 36 8.86 -4.67 -3.68
CA ILE A 36 8.41 -4.20 -2.36
C ILE A 36 9.03 -2.84 -2.04
N GLN A 37 10.35 -2.68 -2.23
CA GLN A 37 11.01 -1.40 -2.02
C GLN A 37 10.47 -0.29 -2.93
N MET A 38 10.14 -0.61 -4.19
CA MET A 38 9.47 0.35 -5.08
C MET A 38 8.13 0.77 -4.51
N GLY A 39 7.31 -0.18 -4.04
CA GLY A 39 6.03 0.11 -3.39
C GLY A 39 6.19 1.03 -2.18
N GLN A 40 7.15 0.76 -1.30
CA GLN A 40 7.45 1.60 -0.14
C GLN A 40 7.86 3.02 -0.55
N ASN A 41 8.65 3.18 -1.60
CA ASN A 41 9.02 4.49 -2.14
C ASN A 41 7.79 5.26 -2.65
N TYR A 42 6.84 4.59 -3.33
CA TYR A 42 5.59 5.18 -3.77
C TYR A 42 4.69 5.59 -2.60
N VAL A 43 4.63 4.78 -1.53
CA VAL A 43 3.95 5.17 -0.28
C VAL A 43 4.57 6.45 0.30
N GLY A 44 5.90 6.55 0.30
CA GLY A 44 6.63 7.71 0.83
C GLY A 44 6.30 9.04 0.12
N ILE A 45 5.89 8.99 -1.14
CA ILE A 45 5.46 10.16 -1.93
C ILE A 45 3.94 10.29 -2.06
N GLY A 46 3.17 9.41 -1.39
CA GLY A 46 1.70 9.43 -1.42
C GLY A 46 1.07 8.88 -2.69
N ASP A 47 1.84 8.24 -3.58
CA ASP A 47 1.30 7.55 -4.76
C ASP A 47 0.84 6.14 -4.41
N TYR A 48 -0.27 6.07 -3.70
CA TYR A 48 -0.83 4.79 -3.23
C TYR A 48 -1.27 3.85 -4.36
N LYS A 49 -1.64 4.39 -5.54
CA LYS A 49 -2.00 3.53 -6.69
C LYS A 49 -0.81 2.77 -7.24
N SER A 50 0.34 3.44 -7.39
CA SER A 50 1.57 2.79 -7.81
C SER A 50 2.08 1.82 -6.74
N ALA A 51 1.92 2.14 -5.46
CA ALA A 51 2.25 1.24 -4.36
C ALA A 51 1.39 -0.03 -4.37
N GLU A 52 0.05 0.10 -4.48
CA GLU A 52 -0.87 -1.03 -4.62
C GLU A 52 -0.46 -1.92 -5.80
N PHE A 53 -0.16 -1.32 -6.95
CA PHE A 53 0.29 -2.06 -8.15
C PHE A 53 1.59 -2.83 -7.91
N CYS A 54 2.56 -2.26 -7.18
CA CYS A 54 3.78 -2.97 -6.81
C CYS A 54 3.49 -4.21 -5.96
N TYR A 55 2.70 -4.07 -4.90
CA TYR A 55 2.41 -5.17 -3.99
C TYR A 55 1.54 -6.26 -4.64
N ASP A 56 0.55 -5.88 -5.45
CA ASP A 56 -0.24 -6.82 -6.24
C ASP A 56 0.65 -7.59 -7.24
N THR A 57 1.64 -6.94 -7.84
CA THR A 57 2.62 -7.59 -8.72
C THR A 57 3.48 -8.60 -7.95
N VAL A 58 3.93 -8.28 -6.73
CA VAL A 58 4.67 -9.23 -5.88
C VAL A 58 3.80 -10.45 -5.58
N ILE A 59 2.54 -10.23 -5.17
CA ILE A 59 1.61 -11.32 -4.88
C ILE A 59 1.39 -12.21 -6.11
N ALA A 60 1.21 -11.61 -7.28
CA ALA A 60 0.97 -12.35 -8.53
C ALA A 60 2.19 -13.16 -8.98
N ARG A 61 3.41 -12.62 -8.86
CA ARG A 61 4.64 -13.25 -9.36
C ARG A 61 5.28 -14.20 -8.35
N PHE A 62 5.20 -13.89 -7.06
CA PHE A 62 5.96 -14.56 -6.00
C PHE A 62 5.09 -15.10 -4.86
N GLY A 63 3.78 -14.99 -4.95
CA GLY A 63 2.83 -15.35 -3.88
C GLY A 63 2.74 -16.85 -3.57
N THR A 64 3.44 -17.72 -4.32
CA THR A 64 3.63 -19.13 -3.97
C THR A 64 4.57 -19.32 -2.78
N ASP A 65 5.44 -18.35 -2.51
CA ASP A 65 6.21 -18.28 -1.27
C ASP A 65 5.36 -17.58 -0.20
N ALA A 66 5.01 -18.33 0.83
CA ALA A 66 4.13 -17.84 1.89
C ALA A 66 4.71 -16.65 2.67
N SER A 67 6.04 -16.58 2.83
CA SER A 67 6.71 -15.45 3.50
C SER A 67 6.61 -14.19 2.68
N ILE A 68 6.88 -14.28 1.37
CA ILE A 68 6.77 -13.15 0.43
C ILE A 68 5.31 -12.70 0.30
N TYR A 69 4.37 -13.64 0.24
CA TYR A 69 2.94 -13.35 0.20
C TYR A 69 2.50 -12.52 1.41
N VAL A 70 2.84 -13.00 2.62
CA VAL A 70 2.48 -12.33 3.88
C VAL A 70 3.10 -10.92 3.95
N GLU A 71 4.36 -10.77 3.56
CA GLU A 71 5.04 -9.47 3.52
C GLU A 71 4.32 -8.50 2.58
N ALA A 72 4.07 -8.90 1.33
CA ALA A 72 3.41 -8.05 0.34
C ALA A 72 1.96 -7.70 0.75
N LYS A 73 1.21 -8.66 1.30
CA LYS A 73 -0.13 -8.44 1.84
C LYS A 73 -0.12 -7.48 3.02
N TYR A 74 0.86 -7.57 3.91
CA TYR A 74 0.99 -6.65 5.03
C TYR A 74 1.21 -5.21 4.55
N GLU A 75 2.14 -5.01 3.62
CA GLU A 75 2.39 -3.70 3.03
C GLU A 75 1.15 -3.13 2.31
N LEU A 76 0.40 -3.98 1.60
CA LEU A 76 -0.87 -3.60 0.96
C LEU A 76 -1.91 -3.17 2.00
N GLY A 77 -2.04 -3.89 3.11
CA GLY A 77 -2.91 -3.54 4.23
C GLY A 77 -2.56 -2.18 4.83
N ARG A 78 -1.27 -1.86 4.96
CA ARG A 78 -0.79 -0.55 5.41
C ARG A 78 -1.16 0.57 4.43
N VAL A 79 -1.09 0.31 3.13
CA VAL A 79 -1.54 1.27 2.10
C VAL A 79 -3.04 1.55 2.25
N TYR A 80 -3.85 0.53 2.52
CA TYR A 80 -5.28 0.71 2.76
C TYR A 80 -5.57 1.52 4.03
N LEU A 81 -4.82 1.30 5.11
CA LEU A 81 -4.90 2.13 6.32
C LEU A 81 -4.58 3.61 6.01
N ALA A 82 -3.49 3.86 5.29
CA ALA A 82 -3.07 5.21 4.93
C ALA A 82 -4.10 5.96 4.07
N GLN A 83 -4.92 5.22 3.33
CA GLN A 83 -6.03 5.76 2.54
C GLN A 83 -7.37 5.79 3.29
N ASN A 84 -7.42 5.41 4.57
CA ASN A 84 -8.64 5.23 5.37
C ASN A 84 -9.63 4.21 4.75
N LYS A 85 -9.13 3.27 3.94
CA LYS A 85 -9.91 2.15 3.39
C LYS A 85 -9.98 1.02 4.43
N TYR A 86 -10.64 1.30 5.55
CA TYR A 86 -10.61 0.45 6.74
C TYR A 86 -11.16 -0.96 6.50
N ASP A 87 -12.18 -1.11 5.66
CA ASP A 87 -12.76 -2.41 5.32
C ASP A 87 -11.72 -3.31 4.63
N LYS A 88 -10.98 -2.74 3.66
CA LYS A 88 -9.92 -3.46 2.95
C LYS A 88 -8.75 -3.78 3.89
N ALA A 89 -8.32 -2.80 4.70
CA ALA A 89 -7.25 -3.01 5.66
C ALA A 89 -7.60 -4.13 6.67
N TYR A 90 -8.80 -4.09 7.23
CA TYR A 90 -9.29 -5.10 8.17
C TYR A 90 -9.27 -6.50 7.55
N ASN A 91 -9.85 -6.67 6.37
CA ASN A 91 -9.90 -7.94 5.68
C ASN A 91 -8.49 -8.47 5.34
N THR A 92 -7.59 -7.58 4.87
CA THR A 92 -6.23 -7.96 4.51
C THR A 92 -5.42 -8.42 5.73
N PHE A 93 -5.50 -7.72 6.86
CA PHE A 93 -4.79 -8.14 8.07
C PHE A 93 -5.37 -9.41 8.68
N ASN A 94 -6.69 -9.59 8.68
CA ASN A 94 -7.29 -10.84 9.16
C ASN A 94 -6.96 -12.03 8.26
N GLU A 95 -6.88 -11.86 6.94
CA GLU A 95 -6.40 -12.91 6.03
C GLU A 95 -4.99 -13.37 6.42
N ILE A 96 -4.08 -12.44 6.72
CA ILE A 96 -2.74 -12.77 7.19
C ILE A 96 -2.81 -13.54 8.51
N LEU A 97 -3.60 -13.08 9.48
CA LEU A 97 -3.74 -13.76 10.78
C LEU A 97 -4.27 -15.20 10.63
N GLN A 98 -5.23 -15.44 9.73
CA GLN A 98 -5.73 -16.78 9.41
C GLN A 98 -4.63 -17.69 8.82
N ILE A 99 -3.73 -17.15 7.99
CA ILE A 99 -2.57 -17.89 7.47
C ILE A 99 -1.68 -18.31 8.64
N TYR A 100 -1.47 -17.43 9.63
CA TYR A 100 -0.69 -17.76 10.82
C TYR A 100 -1.34 -18.83 11.72
N ASP A 101 -2.65 -18.93 11.75
CA ASP A 101 -3.33 -19.97 12.52
C ASP A 101 -3.02 -21.38 11.99
N VAL A 102 -2.68 -21.49 10.70
CA VAL A 102 -2.37 -22.78 10.04
C VAL A 102 -0.86 -22.99 9.90
N TYR A 103 -0.10 -21.96 9.58
CA TYR A 103 1.31 -22.06 9.15
C TYR A 103 2.30 -21.33 10.06
N ALA A 104 1.95 -21.01 11.31
CA ALA A 104 2.75 -20.20 12.22
C ALA A 104 4.22 -20.63 12.34
N ALA A 105 4.49 -21.94 12.33
CA ALA A 105 5.85 -22.48 12.47
C ALA A 105 6.75 -22.23 11.24
N MET A 106 6.13 -21.89 10.10
CA MET A 106 6.82 -21.74 8.80
C MET A 106 6.98 -20.26 8.38
N LEU A 107 6.40 -19.34 9.16
CA LEU A 107 6.34 -17.91 8.81
C LEU A 107 7.12 -17.05 9.81
N PRO A 108 7.68 -15.90 9.36
CA PRO A 108 8.31 -14.94 10.26
C PRO A 108 7.29 -14.38 11.26
N GLY A 109 7.46 -14.62 12.56
CA GLY A 109 6.50 -14.25 13.62
C GLY A 109 6.19 -12.75 13.72
N ALA A 110 7.04 -11.90 13.14
CA ALA A 110 6.88 -10.45 13.17
C ALA A 110 5.55 -9.97 12.54
N TYR A 111 5.14 -10.53 11.42
CA TYR A 111 3.93 -10.06 10.71
C TYR A 111 2.64 -10.35 11.45
N LYS A 112 2.57 -11.44 12.24
CA LYS A 112 1.42 -11.69 13.13
C LYS A 112 1.21 -10.54 14.11
N GLN A 113 2.30 -10.13 14.78
CA GLN A 113 2.26 -9.01 15.72
C GLN A 113 1.97 -7.68 15.04
N LEU A 114 2.62 -7.42 13.89
CA LEU A 114 2.42 -6.21 13.11
C LEU A 114 0.96 -6.06 12.63
N CYS A 115 0.31 -7.14 12.17
CA CYS A 115 -1.09 -7.12 11.80
C CYS A 115 -1.99 -6.77 12.99
N THR A 116 -1.73 -7.34 14.17
CA THR A 116 -2.49 -7.02 15.38
C THR A 116 -2.36 -5.54 15.77
N ILE A 117 -1.14 -4.99 15.70
CA ILE A 117 -0.89 -3.57 15.95
C ILE A 117 -1.61 -2.70 14.91
N SER A 118 -1.58 -3.08 13.63
CA SER A 118 -2.20 -2.33 12.54
C SER A 118 -3.72 -2.33 12.63
N LEU A 119 -4.34 -3.43 13.03
CA LEU A 119 -5.78 -3.51 13.29
C LEU A 119 -6.23 -2.53 14.39
N ASN A 120 -5.40 -2.31 15.41
CA ASN A 120 -5.68 -1.36 16.49
C ASN A 120 -5.59 0.12 16.04
N GLN A 121 -5.07 0.40 14.84
CA GLN A 121 -5.07 1.74 14.23
C GLN A 121 -6.40 2.09 13.54
N ILE A 122 -7.26 1.10 13.30
CA ILE A 122 -8.61 1.33 12.78
C ILE A 122 -9.45 1.99 13.89
N PRO A 123 -10.18 3.10 13.61
CA PRO A 123 -11.04 3.73 14.59
C PRO A 123 -11.99 2.74 15.23
N GLU A 124 -12.17 2.81 16.56
CA GLU A 124 -12.96 1.84 17.35
C GLU A 124 -14.39 1.67 16.83
N ALA A 125 -15.06 2.79 16.50
CA ALA A 125 -16.41 2.77 15.95
C ALA A 125 -16.48 1.97 14.64
N LYS A 126 -15.47 2.13 13.75
CA LYS A 126 -15.39 1.41 12.49
C LYS A 126 -15.04 -0.07 12.70
N LEU A 127 -14.13 -0.35 13.61
CA LEU A 127 -13.76 -1.72 13.96
C LEU A 127 -14.96 -2.50 14.53
N ALA A 128 -15.83 -1.85 15.32
CA ALA A 128 -17.05 -2.45 15.83
C ALA A 128 -18.09 -2.79 14.75
N GLU A 129 -18.13 -2.01 13.67
CA GLU A 129 -18.96 -2.32 12.49
C GLU A 129 -18.42 -3.54 11.72
N LEU A 130 -17.10 -3.63 11.56
CA LEU A 130 -16.43 -4.68 10.76
C LEU A 130 -16.40 -6.05 11.42
N LYS A 131 -16.62 -6.11 12.74
CA LYS A 131 -16.68 -7.36 13.52
C LYS A 131 -18.07 -8.00 13.60
N LYS A 132 -19.09 -7.36 13.01
CA LYS A 132 -20.48 -7.88 12.98
C LYS A 132 -20.70 -8.83 11.84
#